data_483b20c2c35354668f463c6426d1ed63
#
_entry.id   483b20c2c35354668f463c6426d1ed63
#
_cell.length_a   1.000
_cell.length_b   1.000
_cell.length_c   1.000
_cell.angle_alpha   90.00
_cell.angle_beta   90.00
_cell.angle_gamma   90.00
#
_symmetry.space_group_name_H-M   'P 1'
#
loop_
_entity.id
_entity.type
_entity.pdbx_description
1 polymer ?
#
loop_
_entity_poly.entity_id
_entity_poly.type
_entity_poly.pdbx_seq_one_letter_code
_entity_poly.pdbx_strand_id
1 'polypeptide(L)'
;MIAAGPRAVIVICDSLRADLIMPTDTPFLVELSERAARFAAHRSVFPSTTRASAASIATGCLPARHGLLGNTMALDEGEGLVCRSAGHPDFPDRLRRATGRTLHVPTLAERLRRHGDVSISCANVSPGAAYFQDPDGHGFVYHAAGSYGPGRLPVDDPASAALKKGTAGDRAMTERFCAEILEERAPALAIMWLSEPDYTGHHSPLGSPEHRSAIAGADRCARQVFETVRRLDPSGDRILFITGSDHGMETITRAIDLDALLIGAGLKRGPQSRDVVVAPNGTAATLYFAEPEGHLVPLVARFLAAEDWVGEVFAGDRLAAVGLPTNSAMRIAVTLAGEDCANPHGCAAIARSYRIRRTARARSASASMAGSAPTSSGRF
;
A
#
# COMPACT_ATOMS: atom_id res chain seq x y z
N MET A 1 13.53 -0.73 30.07
CA MET A 1 13.58 -2.18 30.37
C MET A 1 13.33 -2.91 29.07
N ILE A 2 14.26 -3.77 28.64
CA ILE A 2 14.10 -4.63 27.46
C ILE A 2 12.92 -5.57 27.75
N ALA A 3 11.95 -5.65 26.84
CA ALA A 3 10.83 -6.56 26.98
C ALA A 3 11.32 -8.00 27.20
N ALA A 4 10.95 -8.62 28.30
CA ALA A 4 11.37 -9.97 28.66
C ALA A 4 10.64 -11.06 27.85
N GLY A 5 9.66 -10.68 27.06
CA GLY A 5 8.81 -11.57 26.27
C GLY A 5 9.28 -11.80 24.83
N PRO A 6 8.58 -12.66 24.07
CA PRO A 6 8.81 -12.86 22.63
C PRO A 6 8.55 -11.57 21.86
N ARG A 7 9.34 -11.35 20.82
CA ARG A 7 9.27 -10.17 19.94
C ARG A 7 9.05 -10.59 18.50
N ALA A 8 8.54 -9.67 17.67
CA ALA A 8 8.48 -9.85 16.24
C ALA A 8 9.10 -8.63 15.52
N VAL A 9 9.86 -8.90 14.47
CA VAL A 9 10.45 -7.90 13.58
C VAL A 9 10.00 -8.23 12.16
N ILE A 10 9.32 -7.28 11.52
CA ILE A 10 8.77 -7.43 10.16
C ILE A 10 9.46 -6.42 9.24
N VAL A 11 9.99 -6.89 8.11
CA VAL A 11 10.56 -6.05 7.06
C VAL A 11 9.77 -6.25 5.79
N ILE A 12 9.17 -5.18 5.26
CA ILE A 12 8.43 -5.19 3.99
C ILE A 12 9.26 -4.44 2.94
N CYS A 13 9.58 -5.14 1.84
CA CYS A 13 10.16 -4.56 0.64
C CYS A 13 9.01 -4.24 -0.33
N ASP A 14 8.61 -2.96 -0.43
CA ASP A 14 7.45 -2.54 -1.23
C ASP A 14 7.59 -2.98 -2.68
N SER A 15 6.59 -3.67 -3.20
CA SER A 15 6.51 -4.11 -4.61
C SER A 15 7.57 -5.14 -5.06
N LEU A 16 8.28 -5.81 -4.14
CA LEU A 16 9.25 -6.84 -4.48
C LEU A 16 8.57 -8.09 -5.03
N ARG A 17 8.75 -8.36 -6.32
CA ARG A 17 8.20 -9.54 -7.01
C ARG A 17 8.99 -10.79 -6.66
N ALA A 18 8.27 -11.91 -6.50
CA ALA A 18 8.87 -13.20 -6.16
C ALA A 18 9.82 -13.74 -7.26
N ASP A 19 9.53 -13.46 -8.53
CA ASP A 19 10.34 -13.88 -9.68
C ASP A 19 11.60 -13.02 -9.88
N LEU A 20 11.73 -11.90 -9.16
CA LEU A 20 12.93 -11.05 -9.13
C LEU A 20 13.85 -11.33 -7.92
N ILE A 21 13.50 -12.31 -7.09
CA ILE A 21 14.38 -12.79 -6.02
C ILE A 21 15.38 -13.75 -6.63
N MET A 22 16.59 -13.25 -6.91
CA MET A 22 17.64 -13.96 -7.63
C MET A 22 19.00 -13.84 -6.90
N PRO A 23 19.89 -14.86 -6.98
CA PRO A 23 21.19 -14.83 -6.29
C PRO A 23 22.05 -13.62 -6.62
N THR A 24 21.91 -13.05 -7.83
CA THR A 24 22.69 -11.90 -8.30
C THR A 24 22.30 -10.59 -7.61
N ASP A 25 21.01 -10.40 -7.31
CA ASP A 25 20.47 -9.13 -6.81
C ASP A 25 20.02 -9.21 -5.36
N THR A 26 19.58 -10.40 -4.92
CA THR A 26 19.03 -10.63 -3.57
C THR A 26 19.66 -11.85 -2.91
N PRO A 27 21.01 -11.89 -2.77
CA PRO A 27 21.70 -13.05 -2.21
C PRO A 27 21.24 -13.39 -0.79
N PHE A 28 20.90 -12.37 0.03
CA PHE A 28 20.41 -12.60 1.38
C PHE A 28 19.02 -13.24 1.40
N LEU A 29 18.07 -12.72 0.63
CA LEU A 29 16.72 -13.29 0.60
C LEU A 29 16.71 -14.71 0.02
N VAL A 30 17.58 -15.01 -0.94
CA VAL A 30 17.77 -16.37 -1.45
C VAL A 30 18.29 -17.27 -0.34
N GLU A 31 19.40 -16.91 0.32
CA GLU A 31 19.95 -17.68 1.45
C GLU A 31 18.93 -17.88 2.58
N LEU A 32 18.20 -16.82 2.93
CA LEU A 32 17.17 -16.89 3.95
C LEU A 32 16.05 -17.87 3.58
N SER A 33 15.61 -17.86 2.31
CA SER A 33 14.54 -18.72 1.81
C SER A 33 14.87 -20.22 1.84
N GLU A 34 16.14 -20.57 1.89
CA GLU A 34 16.63 -21.96 2.00
C GLU A 34 16.63 -22.45 3.47
N ARG A 35 16.69 -21.53 4.45
CA ARG A 35 16.85 -21.83 5.88
C ARG A 35 15.62 -21.52 6.72
N ALA A 36 14.71 -20.70 6.21
CA ALA A 36 13.50 -20.26 6.91
C ALA A 36 12.24 -20.87 6.33
N ALA A 37 11.13 -20.73 7.04
CA ALA A 37 9.83 -21.09 6.50
C ALA A 37 9.45 -20.15 5.34
N ARG A 38 9.30 -20.72 4.15
CA ARG A 38 8.91 -20.00 2.93
C ARG A 38 7.45 -20.26 2.61
N PHE A 39 6.69 -19.19 2.42
CA PHE A 39 5.28 -19.25 2.00
C PHE A 39 5.19 -19.11 0.47
N ALA A 40 5.43 -20.22 -0.25
CA ALA A 40 5.49 -20.23 -1.72
C ALA A 40 4.15 -19.85 -2.39
N ALA A 41 3.02 -20.05 -1.72
CA ALA A 41 1.69 -19.69 -2.20
C ALA A 41 1.20 -18.33 -1.67
N HIS A 42 2.11 -17.50 -1.11
CA HIS A 42 1.76 -16.16 -0.66
C HIS A 42 1.26 -15.31 -1.84
N ARG A 43 0.15 -14.61 -1.63
CA ARG A 43 -0.48 -13.74 -2.61
C ARG A 43 -0.84 -12.42 -1.95
N SER A 44 -0.67 -11.34 -2.69
CA SER A 44 -1.20 -10.04 -2.29
C SER A 44 -2.73 -10.08 -2.17
N VAL A 45 -3.28 -9.22 -1.34
CA VAL A 45 -4.74 -9.02 -1.28
C VAL A 45 -5.24 -8.34 -2.56
N PHE A 46 -6.54 -8.43 -2.81
CA PHE A 46 -7.17 -7.73 -3.93
C PHE A 46 -7.92 -6.47 -3.44
N PRO A 47 -7.79 -5.31 -4.12
CA PRO A 47 -6.80 -5.03 -5.17
C PRO A 47 -5.37 -5.05 -4.62
N SER A 48 -4.42 -5.50 -5.45
CA SER A 48 -3.01 -5.63 -5.10
C SER A 48 -2.34 -4.26 -5.04
N THR A 49 -2.43 -3.62 -3.88
CA THR A 49 -2.02 -2.22 -3.68
C THR A 49 -1.52 -1.99 -2.27
N THR A 50 -0.54 -1.09 -2.11
CA THR A 50 0.18 -0.83 -0.86
C THR A 50 -0.74 -0.58 0.34
N ARG A 51 -1.80 0.27 0.20
CA ARG A 51 -2.61 0.70 1.36
C ARG A 51 -3.54 -0.41 1.83
N ALA A 52 -4.17 -1.16 0.89
CA ALA A 52 -4.98 -2.32 1.24
C ALA A 52 -4.13 -3.41 1.89
N SER A 53 -2.93 -3.67 1.35
CA SER A 53 -1.96 -4.60 1.93
C SER A 53 -1.47 -4.15 3.30
N ALA A 54 -1.23 -2.84 3.50
CA ALA A 54 -0.84 -2.29 4.81
C ALA A 54 -1.89 -2.59 5.89
N ALA A 55 -3.17 -2.33 5.60
CA ALA A 55 -4.25 -2.65 6.52
C ALA A 55 -4.39 -4.17 6.74
N SER A 56 -4.16 -4.98 5.70
CA SER A 56 -4.21 -6.44 5.81
C SER A 56 -3.07 -6.99 6.67
N ILE A 57 -1.85 -6.49 6.51
CA ILE A 57 -0.70 -6.86 7.35
C ILE A 57 -0.94 -6.43 8.80
N ALA A 58 -1.44 -5.20 9.00
CA ALA A 58 -1.71 -4.68 10.33
C ALA A 58 -2.83 -5.42 11.08
N THR A 59 -3.76 -6.06 10.39
CA THR A 59 -4.95 -6.69 11.00
C THR A 59 -4.99 -8.22 10.91
N GLY A 60 -4.22 -8.80 9.97
CA GLY A 60 -4.32 -10.21 9.61
C GLY A 60 -5.63 -10.55 8.89
N CYS A 61 -6.30 -9.57 8.25
CA CYS A 61 -7.61 -9.74 7.63
C CYS A 61 -7.62 -9.30 6.17
N LEU A 62 -8.58 -9.80 5.40
CA LEU A 62 -8.86 -9.34 4.04
C LEU A 62 -9.61 -8.00 4.03
N PRO A 63 -9.59 -7.24 2.91
CA PRO A 63 -10.28 -5.96 2.76
C PRO A 63 -11.76 -5.96 3.15
N ALA A 64 -12.49 -7.03 2.88
CA ALA A 64 -13.88 -7.21 3.32
C ALA A 64 -14.06 -7.10 4.84
N ARG A 65 -13.04 -7.47 5.62
CA ARG A 65 -13.11 -7.47 7.08
C ARG A 65 -12.60 -6.17 7.70
N HIS A 66 -11.49 -5.60 7.19
CA HIS A 66 -10.93 -4.38 7.75
C HIS A 66 -11.49 -3.09 7.14
N GLY A 67 -12.14 -3.16 5.96
CA GLY A 67 -12.88 -2.03 5.37
C GLY A 67 -12.06 -1.07 4.50
N LEU A 68 -10.74 -1.23 4.37
CA LEU A 68 -9.91 -0.45 3.45
C LEU A 68 -9.81 -1.19 2.11
N LEU A 69 -10.50 -0.68 1.09
CA LEU A 69 -10.77 -1.41 -0.15
C LEU A 69 -9.81 -1.12 -1.30
N GLY A 70 -8.72 -0.39 -1.06
CA GLY A 70 -7.72 -0.11 -2.10
C GLY A 70 -6.89 1.14 -1.84
N ASN A 71 -6.06 1.49 -2.80
CA ASN A 71 -5.29 2.74 -2.82
C ASN A 71 -6.18 3.96 -3.03
N THR A 72 -7.32 3.76 -3.67
CA THR A 72 -8.45 4.70 -3.73
C THR A 72 -9.75 3.95 -3.44
N MET A 73 -10.69 4.62 -2.83
CA MET A 73 -12.04 4.11 -2.60
C MET A 73 -13.05 5.26 -2.55
N ALA A 74 -14.32 4.98 -2.82
CA ALA A 74 -15.35 5.98 -2.64
C ALA A 74 -15.83 6.00 -1.19
N LEU A 75 -15.97 7.20 -0.64
CA LEU A 75 -16.57 7.46 0.66
C LEU A 75 -17.79 8.38 0.50
N ASP A 76 -18.80 8.15 1.30
CA ASP A 76 -19.88 9.11 1.51
C ASP A 76 -19.61 9.83 2.83
N GLU A 77 -19.23 11.10 2.73
CA GLU A 77 -18.99 11.99 3.87
C GLU A 77 -20.23 12.87 4.17
N GLY A 78 -21.43 12.45 3.72
CA GLY A 78 -22.71 13.18 3.89
C GLY A 78 -23.21 13.89 2.64
N GLU A 79 -22.42 13.88 1.55
CA GLU A 79 -22.78 14.55 0.28
C GLU A 79 -22.85 13.56 -0.89
N GLY A 80 -22.92 12.27 -0.61
CA GLY A 80 -22.85 11.17 -1.59
C GLY A 80 -21.43 10.72 -1.89
N LEU A 81 -21.33 9.68 -2.72
CA LEU A 81 -20.08 8.98 -3.00
C LEU A 81 -19.03 9.85 -3.70
N VAL A 82 -17.84 9.93 -3.12
CA VAL A 82 -16.69 10.64 -3.70
C VAL A 82 -15.44 9.76 -3.61
N CYS A 83 -14.75 9.55 -4.73
CA CYS A 83 -13.48 8.82 -4.75
C CYS A 83 -12.40 9.62 -4.01
N ARG A 84 -11.76 8.96 -3.04
CA ARG A 84 -10.69 9.51 -2.20
C ARG A 84 -9.42 8.67 -2.31
N SER A 85 -8.27 9.33 -2.21
CA SER A 85 -6.98 8.64 -2.13
C SER A 85 -6.71 8.20 -0.70
N ALA A 86 -6.55 6.90 -0.49
CA ALA A 86 -6.15 6.34 0.80
C ALA A 86 -4.68 6.65 1.16
N GLY A 87 -3.91 7.19 0.22
CA GLY A 87 -2.54 7.63 0.46
C GLY A 87 -2.41 9.00 1.14
N HIS A 88 -3.51 9.78 1.24
CA HIS A 88 -3.48 11.09 1.87
C HIS A 88 -3.38 10.96 3.41
N PRO A 89 -2.62 11.84 4.09
CA PRO A 89 -2.45 11.74 5.55
C PRO A 89 -3.74 11.87 6.36
N ASP A 90 -4.76 12.60 5.85
CA ASP A 90 -6.06 12.78 6.50
C ASP A 90 -7.05 11.65 6.23
N PHE A 91 -6.69 10.68 5.36
CA PHE A 91 -7.64 9.66 4.94
C PHE A 91 -8.16 8.76 6.08
N PRO A 92 -7.36 8.35 7.09
CA PRO A 92 -7.89 7.62 8.23
C PRO A 92 -9.01 8.38 8.96
N ASP A 93 -8.89 9.70 9.07
CA ASP A 93 -9.92 10.54 9.71
C ASP A 93 -11.16 10.71 8.83
N ARG A 94 -10.98 10.78 7.49
CA ARG A 94 -12.11 10.75 6.55
C ARG A 94 -12.86 9.42 6.62
N LEU A 95 -12.13 8.31 6.63
CA LEU A 95 -12.72 6.98 6.73
C LEU A 95 -13.51 6.84 8.04
N ARG A 96 -12.94 7.32 9.16
CA ARG A 96 -13.64 7.33 10.46
C ARG A 96 -14.93 8.15 10.42
N ARG A 97 -14.92 9.33 9.79
CA ARG A 97 -16.14 10.15 9.65
C ARG A 97 -17.20 9.48 8.81
N ALA A 98 -16.81 8.84 7.71
CA ALA A 98 -17.73 8.19 6.78
C ALA A 98 -18.32 6.87 7.31
N THR A 99 -17.54 6.11 8.11
CA THR A 99 -17.91 4.74 8.50
C THR A 99 -18.00 4.52 10.02
N GLY A 100 -17.66 5.53 10.81
CA GLY A 100 -17.59 5.45 12.28
C GLY A 100 -16.28 4.84 12.81
N ARG A 101 -15.41 4.29 11.95
CA ARG A 101 -14.14 3.64 12.33
C ARG A 101 -13.05 3.88 11.28
N THR A 102 -11.79 3.75 11.68
CA THR A 102 -10.64 3.74 10.75
C THR A 102 -10.48 2.37 10.09
N LEU A 103 -10.49 1.31 10.89
CA LEU A 103 -10.56 -0.07 10.44
C LEU A 103 -11.62 -0.79 11.27
N HIS A 104 -12.33 -1.74 10.64
CA HIS A 104 -13.45 -2.45 11.28
C HIS A 104 -12.99 -3.55 12.24
N VAL A 105 -11.70 -3.89 12.22
CA VAL A 105 -11.07 -4.92 13.07
C VAL A 105 -9.83 -4.36 13.75
N PRO A 106 -9.45 -4.88 14.93
CA PRO A 106 -8.28 -4.42 15.66
C PRO A 106 -6.98 -4.67 14.89
N THR A 107 -6.07 -3.70 14.92
CA THR A 107 -4.70 -3.86 14.43
C THR A 107 -3.83 -4.66 15.39
N LEU A 108 -2.67 -5.11 14.92
CA LEU A 108 -1.64 -5.71 15.78
C LEU A 108 -1.23 -4.75 16.90
N ALA A 109 -1.08 -3.47 16.61
CA ALA A 109 -0.76 -2.44 17.61
C ALA A 109 -1.83 -2.35 18.70
N GLU A 110 -3.12 -2.34 18.34
CA GLU A 110 -4.22 -2.35 19.30
C GLU A 110 -4.22 -3.62 20.16
N ARG A 111 -4.00 -4.79 19.55
CA ARG A 111 -3.96 -6.09 20.26
C ARG A 111 -2.82 -6.11 21.27
N LEU A 112 -1.61 -5.72 20.86
CA LEU A 112 -0.43 -5.69 21.73
C LEU A 112 -0.63 -4.74 22.91
N ARG A 113 -1.17 -3.55 22.68
CA ARG A 113 -1.45 -2.59 23.75
C ARG A 113 -2.37 -3.17 24.84
N ARG A 114 -3.35 -3.98 24.48
CA ARG A 114 -4.24 -4.64 25.43
C ARG A 114 -3.50 -5.60 26.39
N HIS A 115 -2.32 -6.06 25.97
CA HIS A 115 -1.44 -6.93 26.78
C HIS A 115 -0.28 -6.15 27.44
N GLY A 116 -0.26 -4.82 27.32
CA GLY A 116 0.81 -3.98 27.87
C GLY A 116 2.05 -3.87 27.01
N ASP A 117 2.04 -4.46 25.81
CA ASP A 117 3.14 -4.44 24.87
C ASP A 117 3.11 -3.21 23.96
N VAL A 118 4.24 -2.88 23.36
CA VAL A 118 4.40 -1.73 22.48
C VAL A 118 4.75 -2.19 21.06
N SER A 119 4.06 -1.59 20.06
CA SER A 119 4.42 -1.70 18.66
C SER A 119 5.09 -0.41 18.17
N ILE A 120 6.07 -0.55 17.29
CA ILE A 120 6.73 0.57 16.60
C ILE A 120 6.80 0.28 15.11
N SER A 121 6.28 1.20 14.29
CA SER A 121 6.31 1.11 12.84
C SER A 121 7.13 2.27 12.25
N CYS A 122 8.12 1.95 11.42
CA CYS A 122 8.94 2.91 10.67
C CYS A 122 8.70 2.65 9.17
N ALA A 123 8.22 3.65 8.43
CA ALA A 123 7.83 3.45 7.05
C ALA A 123 8.26 4.59 6.13
N ASN A 124 8.83 4.25 4.97
CA ASN A 124 9.25 5.20 3.93
C ASN A 124 8.34 5.15 2.69
N VAL A 125 7.10 4.78 2.85
CA VAL A 125 6.07 4.66 1.80
C VAL A 125 5.13 5.87 1.78
N SER A 126 3.89 5.74 1.29
CA SER A 126 2.92 6.82 1.40
C SER A 126 2.42 7.00 2.84
N PRO A 127 2.04 8.23 3.25
CA PRO A 127 1.49 8.47 4.59
C PRO A 127 0.33 7.51 4.94
N GLY A 128 -0.59 7.30 4.00
CA GLY A 128 -1.71 6.38 4.23
C GLY A 128 -1.26 4.96 4.53
N ALA A 129 -0.28 4.41 3.79
CA ALA A 129 0.22 3.07 4.08
C ALA A 129 0.90 2.97 5.46
N ALA A 130 1.71 3.99 5.81
CA ALA A 130 2.34 4.06 7.12
C ALA A 130 1.30 4.13 8.26
N TYR A 131 0.31 5.00 8.12
CA TYR A 131 -0.67 5.25 9.18
C TYR A 131 -1.66 4.12 9.37
N PHE A 132 -1.95 3.31 8.34
CA PHE A 132 -2.78 2.11 8.50
C PHE A 132 -2.11 0.96 9.27
N GLN A 133 -0.83 1.07 9.61
CA GLN A 133 -0.20 0.15 10.57
C GLN A 133 -0.76 0.33 11.99
N ASP A 134 -1.10 1.57 12.36
CA ASP A 134 -1.69 1.91 13.65
C ASP A 134 -2.51 3.20 13.58
N PRO A 135 -3.65 3.21 12.87
CA PRO A 135 -4.40 4.44 12.55
C PRO A 135 -5.01 5.13 13.78
N ASP A 136 -5.15 4.41 14.88
CA ASP A 136 -5.75 4.91 16.12
C ASP A 136 -4.70 5.25 17.20
N GLY A 137 -3.40 5.02 16.93
CA GLY A 137 -2.30 5.41 17.80
C GLY A 137 -2.26 4.58 19.09
N HIS A 138 -2.15 3.28 18.98
CA HIS A 138 -1.94 2.39 20.11
C HIS A 138 -0.44 2.21 20.44
N GLY A 139 0.43 2.39 19.44
CA GLY A 139 1.89 2.37 19.53
C GLY A 139 2.49 3.62 18.90
N PHE A 140 3.62 3.45 18.20
CA PHE A 140 4.33 4.54 17.53
C PHE A 140 4.37 4.31 16.01
N VAL A 141 4.19 5.39 15.26
CA VAL A 141 4.42 5.41 13.81
C VAL A 141 5.39 6.53 13.49
N TYR A 142 6.51 6.18 12.87
CA TYR A 142 7.54 7.10 12.42
C TYR A 142 7.47 7.24 10.90
N HIS A 143 7.20 8.47 10.42
CA HIS A 143 7.01 8.76 9.01
C HIS A 143 7.36 10.21 8.65
N ALA A 144 7.84 10.44 7.42
CA ALA A 144 8.23 11.77 6.93
C ALA A 144 7.09 12.81 6.93
N ALA A 145 5.83 12.39 6.77
CA ALA A 145 4.66 13.29 6.80
C ALA A 145 4.18 13.63 8.23
N GLY A 146 4.86 13.12 9.25
CA GLY A 146 4.58 13.31 10.66
C GLY A 146 4.60 12.00 11.42
N SER A 147 5.26 12.01 12.57
CA SER A 147 5.37 10.89 13.49
C SER A 147 4.43 11.07 14.67
N TYR A 148 3.91 9.99 15.21
CA TYR A 148 3.06 10.02 16.40
C TYR A 148 3.28 8.79 17.30
N GLY A 149 2.93 8.97 18.57
CA GLY A 149 2.88 7.92 19.58
C GLY A 149 1.48 7.62 20.07
N PRO A 150 1.34 6.94 21.23
CA PRO A 150 0.06 6.56 21.79
C PRO A 150 -0.92 7.74 21.93
N GLY A 151 -2.18 7.49 21.55
CA GLY A 151 -3.21 8.53 21.46
C GLY A 151 -3.07 9.44 20.25
N ARG A 152 -2.27 9.06 19.25
CA ARG A 152 -1.91 9.89 18.08
C ARG A 152 -1.25 11.21 18.46
N LEU A 153 -0.61 11.27 19.62
CA LEU A 153 0.14 12.45 20.05
C LEU A 153 1.36 12.64 19.14
N PRO A 154 1.53 13.84 18.56
CA PRO A 154 2.69 14.11 17.71
C PRO A 154 4.01 13.83 18.42
N VAL A 155 4.95 13.26 17.71
CA VAL A 155 6.34 13.04 18.16
C VAL A 155 7.24 13.94 17.32
N ASP A 156 8.07 14.74 17.99
CA ASP A 156 9.13 15.47 17.30
C ASP A 156 10.20 14.49 16.82
N ASP A 157 10.28 14.34 15.51
CA ASP A 157 11.11 13.33 14.86
C ASP A 157 11.73 13.89 13.57
N PRO A 158 12.74 14.78 13.70
CA PRO A 158 13.38 15.39 12.55
C PRO A 158 14.09 14.38 11.65
N ALA A 159 14.52 13.24 12.19
CA ALA A 159 15.16 12.19 11.40
C ALA A 159 14.19 11.54 10.41
N SER A 160 12.97 11.19 10.83
CA SER A 160 11.93 10.71 9.88
C SER A 160 11.46 11.82 8.96
N ALA A 161 11.32 13.05 9.43
CA ALA A 161 10.90 14.18 8.58
C ALA A 161 11.90 14.47 7.45
N ALA A 162 13.17 14.17 7.63
CA ALA A 162 14.21 14.34 6.61
C ALA A 162 14.28 13.18 5.60
N LEU A 163 13.59 12.05 5.83
CA LEU A 163 13.65 10.89 4.95
C LEU A 163 13.05 11.21 3.57
N LYS A 164 13.74 10.74 2.55
CA LYS A 164 13.26 10.74 1.16
C LYS A 164 13.08 9.30 0.70
N LYS A 165 12.13 9.08 -0.20
CA LYS A 165 11.98 7.76 -0.83
C LYS A 165 13.22 7.39 -1.64
N GLY A 166 13.41 6.10 -1.84
CA GLY A 166 14.54 5.54 -2.57
C GLY A 166 15.60 4.91 -1.67
N THR A 167 16.54 4.24 -2.29
CA THR A 167 17.57 3.41 -1.61
C THR A 167 18.36 4.16 -0.52
N ALA A 168 18.65 5.45 -0.72
CA ALA A 168 19.39 6.24 0.29
C ALA A 168 18.56 6.48 1.55
N GLY A 169 17.28 6.82 1.39
CA GLY A 169 16.36 7.00 2.53
C GLY A 169 16.05 5.69 3.25
N ASP A 170 15.85 4.62 2.49
CA ASP A 170 15.63 3.29 3.06
C ASP A 170 16.84 2.82 3.88
N ARG A 171 18.06 3.08 3.41
CA ARG A 171 19.28 2.80 4.17
C ARG A 171 19.36 3.61 5.46
N ALA A 172 19.13 4.92 5.40
CA ALA A 172 19.15 5.77 6.60
C ALA A 172 18.08 5.34 7.62
N MET A 173 16.88 5.01 7.16
CA MET A 173 15.83 4.45 8.02
C MET A 173 16.25 3.11 8.63
N THR A 174 16.89 2.23 7.86
CA THR A 174 17.36 0.92 8.34
C THR A 174 18.43 1.06 9.44
N GLU A 175 19.41 1.94 9.25
CA GLU A 175 20.46 2.23 10.23
C GLU A 175 19.83 2.67 11.55
N ARG A 176 18.90 3.62 11.49
CA ARG A 176 18.16 4.11 12.65
C ARG A 176 17.28 3.03 13.27
N PHE A 177 16.56 2.26 12.46
CA PHE A 177 15.70 1.17 12.93
C PHE A 177 16.48 0.14 13.72
N CYS A 178 17.66 -0.24 13.27
CA CYS A 178 18.54 -1.17 13.99
C CYS A 178 18.98 -0.59 15.34
N ALA A 179 19.53 0.62 15.34
CA ALA A 179 20.10 1.23 16.55
C ALA A 179 18.99 1.65 17.55
N GLU A 180 18.11 2.55 17.15
CA GLU A 180 17.16 3.16 18.09
C GLU A 180 15.97 2.25 18.40
N ILE A 181 15.44 1.52 17.40
CA ILE A 181 14.21 0.75 17.60
C ILE A 181 14.50 -0.66 18.12
N LEU A 182 15.41 -1.39 17.50
CA LEU A 182 15.65 -2.78 17.88
C LEU A 182 16.54 -2.91 19.11
N GLU A 183 17.64 -2.13 19.21
CA GLU A 183 18.62 -2.23 20.29
C GLU A 183 18.20 -1.43 21.52
N GLU A 184 17.76 -0.18 21.37
CA GLU A 184 17.45 0.69 22.53
C GLU A 184 16.00 0.51 23.02
N ARG A 185 15.00 0.58 22.13
CA ARG A 185 13.59 0.55 22.54
C ARG A 185 13.02 -0.84 22.68
N ALA A 186 13.51 -1.79 21.89
CA ALA A 186 13.18 -3.21 21.95
C ALA A 186 11.66 -3.52 22.04
N PRO A 187 10.79 -3.01 21.15
CA PRO A 187 9.35 -3.22 21.24
C PRO A 187 8.97 -4.69 21.04
N ALA A 188 7.77 -5.06 21.45
CA ALA A 188 7.23 -6.40 21.18
C ALA A 188 7.00 -6.65 19.67
N LEU A 189 6.63 -5.59 18.92
CA LEU A 189 6.51 -5.63 17.47
C LEU A 189 7.24 -4.42 16.86
N ALA A 190 8.20 -4.68 15.98
CA ALA A 190 8.85 -3.68 15.16
C ALA A 190 8.54 -3.95 13.67
N ILE A 191 8.02 -2.95 12.96
CA ILE A 191 7.75 -3.04 11.52
C ILE A 191 8.61 -2.01 10.81
N MET A 192 9.37 -2.45 9.80
CA MET A 192 10.06 -1.59 8.86
C MET A 192 9.50 -1.79 7.46
N TRP A 193 9.11 -0.69 6.80
CA TRP A 193 8.57 -0.73 5.45
C TRP A 193 9.41 0.14 4.53
N LEU A 194 10.16 -0.50 3.66
CA LEU A 194 11.03 0.15 2.67
C LEU A 194 10.20 0.73 1.53
N SER A 195 10.68 1.82 0.94
CA SER A 195 10.07 2.39 -0.27
C SER A 195 10.47 1.66 -1.55
N GLU A 196 11.55 0.87 -1.50
CA GLU A 196 12.09 0.15 -2.64
C GLU A 196 11.69 -1.34 -2.61
N PRO A 197 11.54 -1.93 -3.79
CA PRO A 197 11.78 -1.42 -5.15
C PRO A 197 10.62 -0.63 -5.80
N ASP A 198 9.49 -0.38 -5.12
CA ASP A 198 8.30 0.30 -5.67
C ASP A 198 8.64 1.70 -6.23
N TYR A 199 9.36 2.51 -5.43
CA TYR A 199 9.69 3.87 -5.83
C TYR A 199 10.48 3.91 -7.14
N THR A 200 11.52 3.10 -7.27
CA THR A 200 12.29 3.02 -8.51
C THR A 200 11.47 2.40 -9.65
N GLY A 201 10.66 1.37 -9.39
CA GLY A 201 9.79 0.74 -10.38
C GLY A 201 8.75 1.68 -11.01
N HIS A 202 8.36 2.74 -10.29
CA HIS A 202 7.52 3.80 -10.85
C HIS A 202 8.25 4.80 -11.78
N HIS A 203 9.58 4.80 -11.78
CA HIS A 203 10.40 5.77 -12.51
C HIS A 203 11.33 5.14 -13.55
N SER A 204 11.59 3.83 -13.45
CA SER A 204 12.47 3.08 -14.33
C SER A 204 11.80 1.78 -14.79
N PRO A 205 12.11 1.25 -15.98
CA PRO A 205 11.56 -0.03 -16.43
C PRO A 205 11.88 -1.16 -15.46
N LEU A 206 10.92 -2.05 -15.25
CA LEU A 206 11.13 -3.23 -14.41
C LEU A 206 12.26 -4.10 -14.99
N GLY A 207 13.18 -4.54 -14.13
CA GLY A 207 14.36 -5.33 -14.53
C GLY A 207 15.51 -4.51 -15.13
N SER A 208 15.34 -3.17 -15.30
CA SER A 208 16.46 -2.30 -15.69
C SER A 208 17.58 -2.32 -14.65
N PRO A 209 18.80 -1.88 -15.00
CA PRO A 209 19.91 -1.79 -14.04
C PRO A 209 19.55 -0.99 -12.78
N GLU A 210 18.80 0.11 -12.93
CA GLU A 210 18.34 0.96 -11.83
C GLU A 210 17.37 0.20 -10.92
N HIS A 211 16.38 -0.47 -11.50
CA HIS A 211 15.41 -1.25 -10.73
C HIS A 211 16.07 -2.43 -10.01
N ARG A 212 16.99 -3.15 -10.67
CA ARG A 212 17.79 -4.23 -10.04
C ARG A 212 18.67 -3.70 -8.91
N SER A 213 19.26 -2.52 -9.07
CA SER A 213 20.03 -1.87 -8.01
C SER A 213 19.17 -1.53 -6.79
N ALA A 214 17.92 -1.09 -7.00
CA ALA A 214 16.96 -0.84 -5.93
C ALA A 214 16.56 -2.13 -5.20
N ILE A 215 16.30 -3.21 -5.92
CA ILE A 215 16.05 -4.54 -5.37
C ILE A 215 17.24 -5.00 -4.50
N ALA A 216 18.47 -4.87 -5.01
CA ALA A 216 19.66 -5.19 -4.23
C ALA A 216 19.85 -4.28 -3.01
N GLY A 217 19.37 -3.03 -3.08
CA GLY A 217 19.31 -2.11 -1.95
C GLY A 217 18.38 -2.62 -0.85
N ALA A 218 17.17 -3.04 -1.21
CA ALA A 218 16.19 -3.60 -0.28
C ALA A 218 16.70 -4.91 0.38
N ASP A 219 17.35 -5.78 -0.39
CA ASP A 219 17.99 -6.99 0.15
C ASP A 219 19.04 -6.67 1.22
N ARG A 220 19.90 -5.67 0.97
CA ARG A 220 20.90 -5.23 1.96
C ARG A 220 20.26 -4.67 3.22
N CYS A 221 19.19 -3.89 3.10
CA CYS A 221 18.45 -3.37 4.26
C CYS A 221 17.83 -4.51 5.08
N ALA A 222 17.18 -5.46 4.43
CA ALA A 222 16.60 -6.64 5.09
C ALA A 222 17.69 -7.48 5.79
N ARG A 223 18.84 -7.67 5.15
CA ARG A 223 20.00 -8.36 5.73
C ARG A 223 20.51 -7.65 6.98
N GLN A 224 20.68 -6.34 6.95
CA GLN A 224 21.16 -5.56 8.11
C GLN A 224 20.23 -5.71 9.31
N VAL A 225 18.91 -5.68 9.10
CA VAL A 225 17.93 -5.91 10.17
C VAL A 225 18.04 -7.33 10.71
N PHE A 226 18.13 -8.33 9.82
CA PHE A 226 18.28 -9.73 10.24
C PHE A 226 19.57 -9.95 11.06
N GLU A 227 20.69 -9.40 10.63
CA GLU A 227 21.97 -9.49 11.36
C GLU A 227 21.87 -8.85 12.74
N THR A 228 21.13 -7.74 12.86
CA THR A 228 20.84 -7.10 14.16
C THR A 228 19.97 -8.00 15.01
N VAL A 229 18.92 -8.57 14.48
CA VAL A 229 18.08 -9.56 15.18
C VAL A 229 18.91 -10.73 15.69
N ARG A 230 19.81 -11.27 14.84
CA ARG A 230 20.69 -12.39 15.22
C ARG A 230 21.68 -12.03 16.34
N ARG A 231 22.14 -10.78 16.43
CA ARG A 231 22.97 -10.32 17.55
C ARG A 231 22.16 -10.21 18.84
N LEU A 232 20.91 -9.74 18.75
CA LEU A 232 20.02 -9.58 19.90
C LEU A 232 19.46 -10.91 20.43
N ASP A 233 19.31 -11.88 19.53
CA ASP A 233 18.81 -13.21 19.84
C ASP A 233 19.63 -14.29 19.10
N PRO A 234 20.85 -14.63 19.59
CA PRO A 234 21.70 -15.62 18.97
C PRO A 234 21.08 -17.02 18.87
N SER A 235 20.26 -17.41 19.84
CA SER A 235 19.56 -18.69 19.84
C SER A 235 18.41 -18.75 18.80
N GLY A 236 17.78 -17.61 18.51
CA GLY A 236 16.63 -17.52 17.61
C GLY A 236 15.29 -17.93 18.24
N ASP A 237 15.22 -17.97 19.57
CA ASP A 237 14.04 -18.48 20.29
C ASP A 237 13.07 -17.38 20.74
N ARG A 238 13.50 -16.10 20.72
CA ARG A 238 12.76 -14.97 21.29
C ARG A 238 12.29 -13.95 20.25
N ILE A 239 12.97 -13.84 19.11
CA ILE A 239 12.65 -12.83 18.08
C ILE A 239 12.26 -13.52 16.80
N LEU A 240 10.98 -13.45 16.46
CA LEU A 240 10.48 -13.87 15.13
C LEU A 240 10.84 -12.80 14.11
N PHE A 241 11.67 -13.16 13.12
CA PHE A 241 11.95 -12.31 11.97
C PHE A 241 11.08 -12.72 10.79
N ILE A 242 10.39 -11.76 10.17
CA ILE A 242 9.57 -11.95 8.98
C ILE A 242 10.02 -10.94 7.93
N THR A 243 10.21 -11.37 6.69
CA THR A 243 10.41 -10.47 5.55
C THR A 243 9.54 -10.90 4.37
N GLY A 244 9.09 -9.94 3.59
CA GLY A 244 8.24 -10.17 2.43
C GLY A 244 7.92 -8.89 1.68
N SER A 245 6.97 -9.00 0.78
CA SER A 245 6.42 -7.88 -0.01
C SER A 245 4.91 -7.80 0.18
N ASP A 246 4.38 -6.63 -0.01
CA ASP A 246 2.95 -6.32 0.06
C ASP A 246 2.23 -6.58 -1.27
N HIS A 247 2.89 -6.35 -2.40
CA HIS A 247 2.43 -6.66 -3.76
C HIS A 247 3.61 -6.78 -4.73
N GLY A 248 3.31 -7.04 -5.99
CA GLY A 248 4.25 -6.94 -7.10
C GLY A 248 4.01 -5.68 -7.93
N MET A 249 4.65 -5.61 -9.11
CA MET A 249 4.50 -4.53 -10.06
C MET A 249 4.52 -5.07 -11.49
N GLU A 250 3.77 -4.43 -12.37
CA GLU A 250 3.66 -4.78 -13.78
C GLU A 250 4.03 -3.59 -14.65
N THR A 251 4.62 -3.86 -15.81
CA THR A 251 4.86 -2.83 -16.83
C THR A 251 3.52 -2.47 -17.50
N ILE A 252 3.20 -1.19 -17.62
CA ILE A 252 2.00 -0.71 -18.28
C ILE A 252 2.34 0.18 -19.48
N THR A 253 1.67 -0.03 -20.62
CA THR A 253 1.88 0.70 -21.87
C THR A 253 0.78 1.72 -22.18
N ARG A 254 -0.42 1.52 -21.66
CA ARG A 254 -1.58 2.39 -21.92
C ARG A 254 -2.30 2.74 -20.62
N ALA A 255 -3.12 3.79 -20.68
CA ALA A 255 -4.02 4.15 -19.60
C ALA A 255 -5.46 4.23 -20.12
N ILE A 256 -6.39 3.64 -19.39
CA ILE A 256 -7.82 3.66 -19.68
C ILE A 256 -8.49 4.70 -18.79
N ASP A 257 -9.29 5.56 -19.39
CA ASP A 257 -10.21 6.43 -18.69
C ASP A 257 -11.58 5.73 -18.60
N LEU A 258 -11.76 4.96 -17.53
CA LEU A 258 -12.97 4.19 -17.30
C LEU A 258 -14.20 5.09 -17.08
N ASP A 259 -14.03 6.27 -16.47
CA ASP A 259 -15.10 7.26 -16.36
C ASP A 259 -15.59 7.69 -17.75
N ALA A 260 -14.67 8.02 -18.67
CA ALA A 260 -15.03 8.41 -20.03
C ALA A 260 -15.73 7.28 -20.81
N LEU A 261 -15.29 6.04 -20.64
CA LEU A 261 -15.92 4.89 -21.28
C LEU A 261 -17.37 4.67 -20.78
N LEU A 262 -17.58 4.72 -19.47
CA LEU A 262 -18.92 4.57 -18.89
C LEU A 262 -19.85 5.71 -19.27
N ILE A 263 -19.34 6.94 -19.37
CA ILE A 263 -20.12 8.10 -19.85
C ILE A 263 -20.49 7.93 -21.31
N GLY A 264 -19.55 7.53 -22.17
CA GLY A 264 -19.77 7.28 -23.58
C GLY A 264 -20.82 6.16 -23.84
N ALA A 265 -20.86 5.17 -22.95
CA ALA A 265 -21.85 4.08 -22.99
C ALA A 265 -23.20 4.44 -22.35
N GLY A 266 -23.36 5.66 -21.81
CA GLY A 266 -24.60 6.07 -21.11
C GLY A 266 -24.80 5.39 -19.74
N LEU A 267 -23.75 4.78 -19.19
CA LEU A 267 -23.77 4.04 -17.92
C LEU A 267 -23.33 4.89 -16.72
N LYS A 268 -22.91 6.11 -16.98
CA LYS A 268 -22.58 7.15 -15.99
C LYS A 268 -23.00 8.49 -16.55
N ARG A 269 -23.65 9.34 -15.74
CA ARG A 269 -24.25 10.61 -16.19
C ARG A 269 -23.22 11.67 -16.61
N GLY A 270 -22.03 11.66 -16.00
CA GLY A 270 -21.00 12.66 -16.32
C GLY A 270 -19.80 12.57 -15.39
N PRO A 271 -18.73 13.37 -15.67
CA PRO A 271 -17.46 13.28 -14.94
C PRO A 271 -17.57 13.61 -13.44
N GLN A 272 -18.54 14.44 -13.06
CA GLN A 272 -18.79 14.87 -11.68
C GLN A 272 -19.96 14.15 -11.03
N SER A 273 -20.65 13.26 -11.76
CA SER A 273 -21.77 12.53 -11.21
C SER A 273 -21.34 11.53 -10.15
N ARG A 274 -22.19 11.33 -9.16
CA ARG A 274 -21.97 10.43 -8.03
C ARG A 274 -22.81 9.15 -8.11
N ASP A 275 -23.48 8.95 -9.26
CA ASP A 275 -24.27 7.76 -9.56
C ASP A 275 -23.40 6.49 -9.62
N VAL A 276 -22.32 6.55 -10.40
CA VAL A 276 -21.27 5.53 -10.49
C VAL A 276 -19.92 6.18 -10.25
N VAL A 277 -19.22 5.76 -9.21
CA VAL A 277 -17.90 6.28 -8.85
C VAL A 277 -16.84 5.23 -9.09
N VAL A 278 -15.92 5.52 -9.99
CA VAL A 278 -14.76 4.68 -10.28
C VAL A 278 -13.62 5.02 -9.31
N ALA A 279 -13.09 4.01 -8.64
CA ALA A 279 -11.91 4.10 -7.80
C ALA A 279 -10.76 3.27 -8.41
N PRO A 280 -9.80 3.92 -9.12
CA PRO A 280 -8.69 3.24 -9.76
C PRO A 280 -7.69 2.70 -8.74
N ASN A 281 -7.23 1.47 -8.95
CA ASN A 281 -6.29 0.76 -8.09
C ASN A 281 -5.16 0.09 -8.91
N GLY A 282 -4.46 0.86 -9.72
CA GLY A 282 -3.41 0.36 -10.60
C GLY A 282 -3.97 -0.40 -11.80
N THR A 283 -3.73 -1.71 -11.86
CA THR A 283 -4.25 -2.64 -12.87
C THR A 283 -5.62 -3.23 -12.49
N ALA A 284 -6.27 -2.65 -11.48
CA ALA A 284 -7.63 -2.97 -11.07
C ALA A 284 -8.42 -1.68 -10.84
N ALA A 285 -9.74 -1.81 -10.74
CA ALA A 285 -10.62 -0.76 -10.24
C ALA A 285 -11.77 -1.34 -9.44
N THR A 286 -12.28 -0.54 -8.51
CA THR A 286 -13.54 -0.81 -7.82
C THR A 286 -14.56 0.25 -8.18
N LEU A 287 -15.81 -0.16 -8.41
CA LEU A 287 -16.90 0.71 -8.82
C LEU A 287 -17.96 0.72 -7.72
N TYR A 288 -18.36 1.93 -7.35
CA TYR A 288 -19.33 2.22 -6.30
C TYR A 288 -20.58 2.80 -6.94
N PHE A 289 -21.73 2.38 -6.43
CA PHE A 289 -23.03 2.80 -6.94
C PHE A 289 -23.82 3.48 -5.81
N ALA A 290 -24.40 4.64 -6.10
CA ALA A 290 -25.39 5.23 -5.20
C ALA A 290 -26.60 4.29 -5.08
N GLU A 291 -27.26 4.26 -3.92
CA GLU A 291 -28.39 3.34 -3.67
C GLU A 291 -29.49 3.34 -4.76
N PRO A 292 -29.94 4.50 -5.30
CA PRO A 292 -30.95 4.50 -6.37
C PRO A 292 -30.46 3.88 -7.68
N GLU A 293 -29.15 3.75 -7.86
CA GLU A 293 -28.52 3.36 -9.14
C GLU A 293 -28.11 1.88 -9.17
N GLY A 294 -28.56 1.08 -8.21
CA GLY A 294 -28.26 -0.36 -8.16
C GLY A 294 -28.66 -1.14 -9.41
N HIS A 295 -29.68 -0.65 -10.16
CA HIS A 295 -30.10 -1.21 -11.43
C HIS A 295 -29.04 -1.13 -12.54
N LEU A 296 -28.06 -0.23 -12.43
CA LEU A 296 -26.94 -0.10 -13.36
C LEU A 296 -25.90 -1.20 -13.19
N VAL A 297 -25.82 -1.85 -12.03
CA VAL A 297 -24.78 -2.87 -11.73
C VAL A 297 -24.70 -3.96 -12.79
N PRO A 298 -25.79 -4.65 -13.19
CA PRO A 298 -25.73 -5.69 -14.22
C PRO A 298 -25.39 -5.14 -15.60
N LEU A 299 -25.76 -3.91 -15.91
CA LEU A 299 -25.46 -3.27 -17.18
C LEU A 299 -23.98 -2.92 -17.29
N VAL A 300 -23.41 -2.31 -16.23
CA VAL A 300 -21.98 -1.99 -16.14
C VAL A 300 -21.13 -3.27 -16.14
N ALA A 301 -21.54 -4.30 -15.39
CA ALA A 301 -20.82 -5.57 -15.37
C ALA A 301 -20.77 -6.23 -16.75
N ARG A 302 -21.89 -6.20 -17.51
CA ARG A 302 -21.95 -6.74 -18.88
C ARG A 302 -21.11 -5.91 -19.84
N PHE A 303 -21.17 -4.58 -19.74
CA PHE A 303 -20.35 -3.68 -20.54
C PHE A 303 -18.86 -4.00 -20.34
N LEU A 304 -18.41 -4.06 -19.10
CA LEU A 304 -17.01 -4.35 -18.76
C LEU A 304 -16.58 -5.73 -19.24
N ALA A 305 -17.44 -6.75 -19.11
CA ALA A 305 -17.12 -8.11 -19.53
C ALA A 305 -17.02 -8.28 -21.06
N ALA A 306 -17.50 -7.32 -21.84
CA ALA A 306 -17.39 -7.31 -23.29
C ALA A 306 -16.13 -6.60 -23.82
N GLU A 307 -15.40 -5.91 -22.94
CA GLU A 307 -14.20 -5.14 -23.31
C GLU A 307 -12.96 -6.05 -23.35
N ASP A 308 -12.16 -5.94 -24.39
CA ASP A 308 -10.96 -6.76 -24.63
C ASP A 308 -9.80 -6.47 -23.66
N TRP A 309 -9.82 -5.32 -23.03
CA TRP A 309 -8.84 -4.91 -22.03
C TRP A 309 -9.21 -5.38 -20.60
N VAL A 310 -10.38 -5.96 -20.40
CA VAL A 310 -10.82 -6.47 -19.10
C VAL A 310 -10.39 -7.93 -18.95
N GLY A 311 -9.76 -8.24 -17.81
CA GLY A 311 -9.41 -9.60 -17.42
C GLY A 311 -10.60 -10.30 -16.78
N GLU A 312 -10.98 -9.85 -15.59
CA GLU A 312 -12.12 -10.38 -14.87
C GLU A 312 -13.01 -9.28 -14.30
N VAL A 313 -14.32 -9.58 -14.22
CA VAL A 313 -15.32 -8.75 -13.57
C VAL A 313 -15.88 -9.53 -12.37
N PHE A 314 -15.76 -8.95 -11.19
CA PHE A 314 -16.32 -9.49 -9.95
C PHE A 314 -17.51 -8.63 -9.54
N ALA A 315 -18.70 -9.24 -9.42
CA ALA A 315 -19.93 -8.60 -8.98
C ALA A 315 -20.75 -9.58 -8.11
N GLY A 316 -21.59 -9.07 -7.23
CA GLY A 316 -22.38 -9.89 -6.30
C GLY A 316 -21.48 -10.80 -5.46
N ASP A 317 -21.84 -12.08 -5.34
CA ASP A 317 -21.10 -13.05 -4.51
C ASP A 317 -19.68 -13.32 -4.98
N ARG A 318 -19.35 -13.04 -6.27
CA ARG A 318 -17.98 -13.18 -6.76
C ARG A 318 -16.98 -12.23 -6.10
N LEU A 319 -17.44 -11.13 -5.53
CA LEU A 319 -16.59 -10.21 -4.75
C LEU A 319 -15.95 -10.91 -3.54
N ALA A 320 -16.68 -11.82 -2.90
CA ALA A 320 -16.15 -12.58 -1.77
C ALA A 320 -14.96 -13.47 -2.15
N ALA A 321 -14.92 -13.98 -3.39
CA ALA A 321 -13.83 -14.83 -3.87
C ALA A 321 -12.48 -14.09 -3.91
N VAL A 322 -12.50 -12.77 -4.03
CA VAL A 322 -11.31 -11.90 -4.01
C VAL A 322 -11.17 -11.11 -2.70
N GLY A 323 -11.92 -11.50 -1.66
CA GLY A 323 -11.81 -10.88 -0.33
C GLY A 323 -12.40 -9.48 -0.22
N LEU A 324 -13.34 -9.12 -1.11
CA LEU A 324 -14.06 -7.86 -1.08
C LEU A 324 -15.47 -8.01 -0.49
N PRO A 325 -16.07 -6.95 0.08
CA PRO A 325 -17.41 -7.02 0.66
C PRO A 325 -18.48 -7.14 -0.42
N THR A 326 -19.53 -7.93 -0.15
CA THR A 326 -20.67 -8.15 -1.06
C THR A 326 -21.85 -7.22 -0.78
N ASN A 327 -21.86 -6.54 0.38
CA ASN A 327 -22.99 -5.76 0.90
C ASN A 327 -22.62 -4.29 1.18
N SER A 328 -21.88 -3.66 0.28
CA SER A 328 -21.49 -2.24 0.39
C SER A 328 -21.88 -1.46 -0.85
N ALA A 329 -21.64 -0.14 -0.86
CA ALA A 329 -21.80 0.66 -2.07
C ALA A 329 -20.84 0.26 -3.21
N MET A 330 -19.73 -0.42 -2.90
CA MET A 330 -18.85 -1.04 -3.89
C MET A 330 -19.51 -2.33 -4.38
N ARG A 331 -19.87 -2.37 -5.66
CA ARG A 331 -20.66 -3.45 -6.26
C ARG A 331 -19.96 -4.22 -7.36
N ILE A 332 -18.91 -3.63 -7.94
CA ILE A 332 -18.10 -4.24 -8.98
C ILE A 332 -16.63 -4.03 -8.68
N ALA A 333 -15.84 -5.04 -8.93
CA ALA A 333 -14.39 -4.93 -9.07
C ALA A 333 -13.98 -5.52 -10.43
N VAL A 334 -12.96 -4.93 -11.04
CA VAL A 334 -12.48 -5.32 -12.36
C VAL A 334 -10.96 -5.38 -12.36
N THR A 335 -10.39 -6.41 -13.00
CA THR A 335 -8.97 -6.48 -13.33
C THR A 335 -8.76 -6.15 -14.80
N LEU A 336 -7.55 -5.71 -15.13
CA LEU A 336 -7.12 -5.59 -16.52
C LEU A 336 -6.72 -6.97 -17.06
N ALA A 337 -6.90 -7.17 -18.37
CA ALA A 337 -6.39 -8.36 -19.06
C ALA A 337 -4.86 -8.35 -19.03
N GLY A 338 -4.26 -9.51 -18.77
CA GLY A 338 -2.82 -9.73 -18.85
C GLY A 338 -2.42 -10.33 -20.21
N GLU A 339 -1.21 -10.05 -20.66
CA GLU A 339 -0.52 -10.77 -21.73
C GLU A 339 0.74 -11.39 -21.18
N ASP A 340 0.98 -12.64 -21.54
CA ASP A 340 2.17 -13.37 -21.13
C ASP A 340 3.34 -12.99 -22.05
N CYS A 341 3.91 -11.81 -21.81
CA CYS A 341 5.07 -11.32 -22.56
C CYS A 341 6.12 -10.76 -21.59
N ALA A 342 7.36 -10.75 -21.99
CA ALA A 342 8.43 -10.10 -21.24
C ALA A 342 8.68 -8.69 -21.78
N ASN A 343 9.03 -7.77 -20.87
CA ASN A 343 9.52 -6.46 -21.26
C ASN A 343 10.95 -6.55 -21.82
N PRO A 344 11.56 -5.48 -22.38
CA PRO A 344 12.91 -5.50 -22.93
C PRO A 344 14.01 -5.93 -21.94
N HIS A 345 13.74 -5.93 -20.65
CA HIS A 345 14.67 -6.38 -19.61
C HIS A 345 14.42 -7.80 -19.12
N GLY A 346 13.56 -8.56 -19.82
CA GLY A 346 13.28 -9.95 -19.49
C GLY A 346 12.35 -10.16 -18.30
N CYS A 347 11.81 -9.10 -17.71
CA CYS A 347 10.78 -9.25 -16.69
C CYS A 347 9.48 -9.65 -17.37
N ALA A 348 8.88 -10.76 -16.93
CA ALA A 348 7.55 -11.14 -17.34
C ALA A 348 6.60 -9.97 -17.08
N ALA A 349 6.06 -9.40 -18.16
CA ALA A 349 5.03 -8.41 -18.08
C ALA A 349 3.72 -9.18 -18.30
N ILE A 350 2.92 -9.26 -17.25
CA ILE A 350 1.55 -9.63 -17.41
C ILE A 350 0.85 -8.33 -17.75
N ALA A 351 0.62 -8.09 -19.05
CA ALA A 351 -0.29 -7.01 -19.38
C ALA A 351 -0.47 -6.88 -20.90
N ARG A 352 -1.69 -6.90 -21.34
CA ARG A 352 -2.14 -5.76 -22.14
C ARG A 352 -2.14 -4.59 -21.20
N SER A 353 -1.08 -3.84 -21.21
CA SER A 353 -0.59 -2.94 -20.18
C SER A 353 -1.47 -1.71 -20.04
N TYR A 354 -2.57 -1.81 -19.35
CA TYR A 354 -3.48 -0.71 -19.10
C TYR A 354 -3.40 -0.26 -17.63
N ARG A 355 -3.54 1.02 -17.42
CA ARG A 355 -3.75 1.61 -16.09
C ARG A 355 -5.07 2.37 -16.12
N ILE A 356 -5.96 2.11 -15.18
CA ILE A 356 -7.18 2.89 -15.03
C ILE A 356 -6.81 4.24 -14.40
N ARG A 357 -7.21 5.34 -15.05
CA ARG A 357 -7.00 6.71 -14.55
C ARG A 357 -8.34 7.38 -14.23
N ARG A 358 -8.24 8.43 -13.44
CA ARG A 358 -9.30 9.44 -13.31
C ARG A 358 -9.16 10.50 -14.41
N THR A 359 -10.27 11.05 -14.87
CA THR A 359 -10.29 12.17 -15.83
C THR A 359 -9.39 13.32 -15.40
N ALA A 360 -8.65 13.92 -16.34
CA ALA A 360 -7.64 14.95 -16.09
C ALA A 360 -8.16 16.23 -15.39
N ARG A 361 -9.48 16.50 -15.41
CA ARG A 361 -10.07 17.67 -14.76
C ARG A 361 -10.02 17.66 -13.21
N ALA A 362 -9.74 16.54 -12.58
CA ALA A 362 -9.57 16.47 -11.13
C ALA A 362 -8.16 16.88 -10.65
N ARG A 363 -7.21 17.11 -11.57
CA ARG A 363 -5.83 17.53 -11.22
C ARG A 363 -5.67 19.03 -11.01
N SER A 364 -6.53 19.88 -11.60
CA SER A 364 -6.39 21.34 -11.49
C SER A 364 -6.79 21.90 -10.12
N ALA A 365 -7.60 21.18 -9.34
CA ALA A 365 -7.99 21.62 -8.00
C ALA A 365 -6.97 21.33 -6.90
N SER A 366 -6.01 20.40 -7.15
CA SER A 366 -4.96 20.07 -6.18
C SER A 366 -3.62 20.78 -6.44
N ALA A 367 -3.42 21.36 -7.65
CA ALA A 367 -2.19 22.05 -8.01
C ALA A 367 -2.21 23.56 -7.69
N SER A 368 -3.38 24.17 -7.38
CA SER A 368 -3.48 25.59 -7.10
C SER A 368 -3.27 25.99 -5.63
N MET A 369 -2.92 25.01 -4.77
CA MET A 369 -2.57 25.27 -3.36
C MET A 369 -1.05 25.16 -3.07
N ALA A 370 -0.19 25.05 -4.08
CA ALA A 370 1.24 25.20 -3.90
C ALA A 370 1.61 26.66 -4.23
N GLY A 371 1.66 27.47 -3.17
CA GLY A 371 1.74 28.89 -3.15
C GLY A 371 2.80 29.56 -3.99
N SER A 372 2.45 30.69 -4.48
CA SER A 372 3.34 31.78 -4.85
C SER A 372 4.09 32.30 -3.62
N ALA A 373 5.39 32.01 -3.53
CA ALA A 373 6.27 32.78 -2.68
C ALA A 373 6.71 34.05 -3.47
N PRO A 374 6.74 35.23 -2.86
CA PRO A 374 7.14 36.46 -3.53
C PRO A 374 8.67 36.49 -3.73
N THR A 375 9.08 36.68 -4.94
CA THR A 375 10.45 37.10 -5.26
C THR A 375 10.67 38.51 -4.75
N SER A 376 11.49 38.68 -3.72
CA SER A 376 12.09 39.97 -3.39
C SER A 376 13.48 40.09 -4.02
N SER A 377 13.57 40.82 -5.09
CA SER A 377 14.83 41.41 -5.55
C SER A 377 15.23 42.55 -4.59
N GLY A 378 16.41 42.46 -4.00
CA GLY A 378 17.04 43.51 -3.21
C GLY A 378 18.53 43.38 -3.35
N ARG A 379 19.10 44.30 -4.17
CA ARG A 379 20.56 44.54 -4.19
C ARG A 379 21.04 45.07 -2.84
N PHE A 380 22.11 44.54 -2.35
CA PHE A 380 23.42 45.12 -2.11
C PHE A 380 24.39 44.04 -1.68
#